data_cea57d78b71630dd3419d7e9d570692d
#
_entry.id   cea57d78b71630dd3419d7e9d570692d
#
_cell.length_a   1.000
_cell.length_b   1.000
_cell.length_c   1.000
_cell.angle_alpha   90.00
_cell.angle_beta   90.00
_cell.angle_gamma   90.00
#
_symmetry.space_group_name_H-M   'P 1'
#
loop_
_entity.id
_entity.type
_entity.pdbx_description
1 polymer ?
#
loop_
_entity_poly.entity_id
_entity_poly.type
_entity_poly.pdbx_seq_one_letter_code
_entity_poly.pdbx_strand_id
1 'polypeptide(L)'
;SQAELIAFLDADDEYQQGALSAACFAFAKFDFLGLIRLRLHAVGLPERYRQHPNFARAWHSVQMTVGGNMVFRRVFFLACGGFPHDDLFRQFGGEDGALGLATVGSSVVGTLFDEREPAVLHYWRDDIHAAHLLDAILFNQNPRHVTAHDIQRANQVTQHIQQQLGSLKTILAAPQAGMMPLLVNRQ
;
A
#
# COMPACT_ATOMS: atom_id res chain seq x y z
N SER A 1 18.89 5.93 0.89
CA SER A 1 19.28 4.52 1.04
C SER A 1 19.67 3.94 -0.31
N GLN A 2 20.71 3.10 -0.34
CA GLN A 2 21.09 2.29 -1.51
C GLN A 2 20.57 0.84 -1.40
N ALA A 3 19.81 0.52 -0.35
CA ALA A 3 19.25 -0.80 -0.14
C ALA A 3 18.33 -1.22 -1.29
N GLU A 4 18.31 -2.50 -1.61
CA GLU A 4 17.46 -3.08 -2.66
C GLU A 4 15.98 -3.09 -2.24
N LEU A 5 15.72 -3.29 -0.96
CA LEU A 5 14.38 -3.29 -0.36
C LEU A 5 14.20 -2.10 0.56
N ILE A 6 12.96 -1.62 0.65
CA ILE A 6 12.52 -0.59 1.58
C ILE A 6 11.34 -1.15 2.36
N ALA A 7 11.41 -1.11 3.69
CA ALA A 7 10.32 -1.44 4.58
C ALA A 7 9.85 -0.20 5.33
N PHE A 8 8.55 -0.06 5.52
CA PHE A 8 7.94 1.03 6.27
C PHE A 8 7.35 0.50 7.57
N LEU A 9 7.54 1.25 8.63
CA LEU A 9 7.01 0.94 9.96
C LEU A 9 6.56 2.25 10.61
N ASP A 10 5.36 2.27 11.16
CA ASP A 10 4.90 3.38 11.95
C ASP A 10 5.68 3.44 13.28
N ALA A 11 5.92 4.66 13.80
CA ALA A 11 6.79 4.86 14.96
C ALA A 11 6.30 4.19 16.25
N ASP A 12 5.06 3.78 16.27
CA ASP A 12 4.33 3.16 17.38
C ASP A 12 4.05 1.67 17.16
N ASP A 13 4.51 1.10 16.05
CA ASP A 13 4.37 -0.30 15.70
C ASP A 13 5.71 -1.05 15.83
N GLU A 14 5.66 -2.38 15.76
CA GLU A 14 6.81 -3.24 15.96
C GLU A 14 6.79 -4.44 15.00
N TYR A 15 7.93 -4.79 14.40
CA TYR A 15 8.07 -6.05 13.67
C TYR A 15 8.25 -7.22 14.63
N GLN A 16 7.45 -8.27 14.50
CA GLN A 16 7.77 -9.55 15.11
C GLN A 16 9.09 -10.10 14.53
N GLN A 17 9.79 -10.86 15.34
CA GLN A 17 11.02 -11.53 14.92
C GLN A 17 10.75 -12.37 13.66
N GLY A 18 11.55 -12.16 12.62
CA GLY A 18 11.43 -12.88 11.35
C GLY A 18 10.55 -12.22 10.30
N ALA A 19 9.77 -11.16 10.62
CA ALA A 19 8.86 -10.54 9.66
C ALA A 19 9.58 -10.01 8.40
N LEU A 20 10.67 -9.28 8.57
CA LEU A 20 11.48 -8.80 7.44
C LEU A 20 12.23 -9.93 6.73
N SER A 21 12.65 -10.97 7.46
CA SER A 21 13.30 -12.14 6.85
C SER A 21 12.34 -12.91 5.95
N ALA A 22 11.06 -13.06 6.35
CA ALA A 22 10.02 -13.66 5.52
C ALA A 22 9.80 -12.88 4.22
N ALA A 23 9.74 -11.53 4.31
CA ALA A 23 9.65 -10.69 3.12
C ALA A 23 10.87 -10.82 2.21
N CYS A 24 12.09 -10.79 2.76
CA CYS A 24 13.33 -10.99 1.99
C CYS A 24 13.34 -12.33 1.27
N PHE A 25 12.95 -13.42 1.96
CA PHE A 25 12.85 -14.74 1.36
C PHE A 25 11.83 -14.78 0.20
N ALA A 26 10.66 -14.16 0.39
CA ALA A 26 9.64 -14.10 -0.66
C ALA A 26 10.12 -13.29 -1.88
N PHE A 27 10.82 -12.18 -1.69
CA PHE A 27 11.42 -11.43 -2.80
C PHE A 27 12.54 -12.19 -3.51
N ALA A 28 13.32 -12.99 -2.79
CA ALA A 28 14.36 -13.85 -3.39
C ALA A 28 13.75 -14.97 -4.23
N LYS A 29 12.57 -15.47 -3.83
CA LYS A 29 11.88 -16.57 -4.52
C LYS A 29 11.03 -16.09 -5.70
N PHE A 30 10.49 -14.87 -5.63
CA PHE A 30 9.55 -14.32 -6.60
C PHE A 30 10.05 -12.96 -7.11
N ASP A 31 10.82 -12.97 -8.18
CA ASP A 31 11.47 -11.79 -8.76
C ASP A 31 10.50 -10.77 -9.38
N PHE A 32 9.30 -11.21 -9.76
CA PHE A 32 8.23 -10.36 -10.31
C PHE A 32 7.47 -9.53 -9.26
N LEU A 33 7.66 -9.78 -7.96
CA LEU A 33 6.99 -9.01 -6.92
C LEU A 33 7.66 -7.64 -6.74
N GLY A 34 6.86 -6.58 -6.81
CA GLY A 34 7.28 -5.21 -6.50
C GLY A 34 7.02 -4.80 -5.05
N LEU A 35 5.97 -5.36 -4.45
CA LEU A 35 5.49 -5.08 -3.10
C LEU A 35 5.06 -6.37 -2.41
N ILE A 36 5.41 -6.48 -1.13
CA ILE A 36 4.87 -7.47 -0.20
C ILE A 36 4.21 -6.74 0.96
N ARG A 37 3.04 -7.22 1.38
CA ARG A 37 2.37 -6.78 2.60
C ARG A 37 2.50 -7.85 3.67
N LEU A 38 2.99 -7.43 4.83
CA LEU A 38 3.08 -8.26 6.02
C LEU A 38 1.72 -8.31 6.73
N ARG A 39 1.45 -9.37 7.45
CA ARG A 39 0.28 -9.47 8.32
C ARG A 39 0.33 -8.40 9.41
N LEU A 40 -0.83 -7.81 9.72
CA LEU A 40 -0.99 -6.99 10.91
C LEU A 40 -1.58 -7.84 12.04
N HIS A 41 -0.97 -7.77 13.21
CA HIS A 41 -1.52 -8.31 14.45
C HIS A 41 -1.92 -7.16 15.36
N ALA A 42 -3.22 -6.94 15.52
CA ALA A 42 -3.74 -5.85 16.35
C ALA A 42 -3.56 -6.17 17.84
N VAL A 43 -2.76 -5.37 18.52
CA VAL A 43 -2.54 -5.44 19.97
C VAL A 43 -3.48 -4.45 20.65
N GLY A 44 -4.31 -4.93 21.56
CA GLY A 44 -5.27 -4.08 22.28
C GLY A 44 -6.53 -3.70 21.49
N LEU A 45 -6.84 -4.41 20.38
CA LEU A 45 -8.05 -4.17 19.59
C LEU A 45 -9.32 -4.24 20.45
N PRO A 46 -10.20 -3.21 20.42
CA PRO A 46 -11.45 -3.21 21.15
C PRO A 46 -12.40 -4.36 20.76
N GLU A 47 -13.07 -4.92 21.75
CA GLU A 47 -13.97 -6.05 21.60
C GLU A 47 -15.09 -5.80 20.57
N ARG A 48 -15.61 -4.56 20.51
CA ARG A 48 -16.68 -4.16 19.56
C ARG A 48 -16.35 -4.44 18.10
N TYR A 49 -15.07 -4.36 17.72
CA TYR A 49 -14.64 -4.71 16.36
C TYR A 49 -14.49 -6.21 16.20
N ARG A 50 -13.82 -6.85 17.16
CA ARG A 50 -13.49 -8.28 17.12
C ARG A 50 -14.74 -9.17 17.04
N GLN A 51 -15.81 -8.78 17.74
CA GLN A 51 -17.08 -9.52 17.77
C GLN A 51 -17.98 -9.23 16.56
N HIS A 52 -17.64 -8.24 15.71
CA HIS A 52 -18.48 -7.94 14.57
C HIS A 52 -18.39 -9.03 13.50
N PRO A 53 -19.51 -9.54 12.94
CA PRO A 53 -19.52 -10.68 12.01
C PRO A 53 -18.70 -10.43 10.74
N ASN A 54 -18.56 -9.17 10.33
CA ASN A 54 -17.77 -8.77 9.14
C ASN A 54 -16.33 -8.36 9.49
N PHE A 55 -15.85 -8.58 10.72
CA PHE A 55 -14.55 -8.13 11.17
C PHE A 55 -13.41 -8.65 10.26
N ALA A 56 -13.38 -9.94 9.96
CA ALA A 56 -12.31 -10.52 9.14
C ALA A 56 -12.16 -9.82 7.78
N ARG A 57 -13.29 -9.50 7.13
CA ARG A 57 -13.30 -8.76 5.86
C ARG A 57 -12.80 -7.32 6.04
N ALA A 58 -13.26 -6.63 7.08
CA ALA A 58 -12.85 -5.27 7.37
C ALA A 58 -11.37 -5.20 7.75
N TRP A 59 -10.88 -6.16 8.54
CA TRP A 59 -9.47 -6.24 8.90
C TRP A 59 -8.58 -6.52 7.69
N HIS A 60 -9.02 -7.36 6.77
CA HIS A 60 -8.32 -7.54 5.49
C HIS A 60 -8.18 -6.21 4.74
N SER A 61 -9.23 -5.37 4.70
CA SER A 61 -9.14 -4.04 4.09
C SER A 61 -8.13 -3.14 4.81
N VAL A 62 -8.08 -3.17 6.15
CA VAL A 62 -7.06 -2.46 6.92
C VAL A 62 -5.66 -2.91 6.53
N GLN A 63 -5.40 -4.22 6.48
CA GLN A 63 -4.10 -4.77 6.07
C GLN A 63 -3.69 -4.37 4.66
N MET A 64 -4.65 -4.12 3.78
CA MET A 64 -4.41 -3.69 2.39
C MET A 64 -4.20 -2.18 2.24
N THR A 65 -4.47 -1.38 3.27
CA THR A 65 -4.39 0.09 3.20
C THR A 65 -3.29 0.69 4.07
N VAL A 66 -2.94 0.08 5.19
CA VAL A 66 -1.93 0.60 6.12
C VAL A 66 -0.53 0.57 5.49
N GLY A 67 0.23 1.66 5.66
CA GLY A 67 1.60 1.81 5.14
C GLY A 67 2.65 1.02 5.91
N GLY A 68 2.48 0.89 7.23
CA GLY A 68 3.44 0.28 8.15
C GLY A 68 3.70 -1.22 7.93
N ASN A 69 2.92 -1.87 7.07
CA ASN A 69 3.11 -3.28 6.73
C ASN A 69 3.67 -3.51 5.31
N MET A 70 4.12 -2.46 4.63
CA MET A 70 4.63 -2.53 3.27
C MET A 70 6.14 -2.77 3.22
N VAL A 71 6.55 -3.72 2.39
CA VAL A 71 7.95 -3.92 2.00
C VAL A 71 8.02 -3.87 0.47
N PHE A 72 8.78 -2.93 -0.06
CA PHE A 72 8.92 -2.69 -1.50
C PHE A 72 10.29 -3.11 -2.03
N ARG A 73 10.33 -3.57 -3.31
CA ARG A 73 11.54 -3.32 -4.09
C ARG A 73 11.71 -1.82 -4.26
N ARG A 74 12.89 -1.30 -3.90
CA ARG A 74 13.16 0.15 -3.97
C ARG A 74 12.90 0.72 -5.35
N VAL A 75 13.31 0.02 -6.41
CA VAL A 75 13.08 0.49 -7.79
C VAL A 75 11.59 0.62 -8.12
N PHE A 76 10.75 -0.27 -7.60
CA PHE A 76 9.31 -0.21 -7.82
C PHE A 76 8.67 0.93 -7.03
N PHE A 77 9.07 1.13 -5.76
CA PHE A 77 8.61 2.28 -4.96
C PHE A 77 8.94 3.62 -5.63
N LEU A 78 10.16 3.75 -6.16
CA LEU A 78 10.57 4.95 -6.90
C LEU A 78 9.81 5.11 -8.22
N ALA A 79 9.50 4.02 -8.92
CA ALA A 79 8.67 4.06 -10.12
C ALA A 79 7.23 4.49 -9.84
N CYS A 80 6.70 4.23 -8.64
CA CYS A 80 5.41 4.75 -8.17
C CYS A 80 5.45 6.25 -7.85
N GLY A 81 6.63 6.88 -7.74
CA GLY A 81 6.81 8.25 -7.27
C GLY A 81 6.88 8.39 -5.75
N GLY A 82 6.94 7.27 -5.01
CA GLY A 82 6.86 7.25 -3.55
C GLY A 82 5.43 7.38 -3.01
N PHE A 83 5.28 7.77 -1.75
CA PHE A 83 3.97 8.14 -1.20
C PHE A 83 3.49 9.45 -1.82
N PRO A 84 2.22 9.55 -2.24
CA PRO A 84 1.70 10.76 -2.83
C PRO A 84 1.62 11.92 -1.83
N HIS A 85 2.02 13.12 -2.27
CA HIS A 85 2.10 14.34 -1.47
C HIS A 85 0.96 15.33 -1.80
N ASP A 86 -0.27 14.85 -1.87
CA ASP A 86 -1.44 15.71 -2.05
C ASP A 86 -1.90 16.30 -0.71
N ASP A 87 -2.36 17.56 -0.69
CA ASP A 87 -2.86 18.23 0.53
C ASP A 87 -4.06 17.50 1.13
N LEU A 88 -4.83 16.78 0.32
CA LEU A 88 -5.89 15.89 0.77
C LEU A 88 -5.40 14.90 1.82
N PHE A 89 -4.25 14.27 1.58
CA PHE A 89 -3.69 13.27 2.48
C PHE A 89 -3.08 13.87 3.74
N ARG A 90 -2.62 15.12 3.68
CA ARG A 90 -2.22 15.86 4.90
C ARG A 90 -3.39 16.10 5.84
N GLN A 91 -4.58 16.29 5.29
CA GLN A 91 -5.80 16.54 6.07
C GLN A 91 -6.46 15.25 6.56
N PHE A 92 -6.57 14.25 5.71
CA PHE A 92 -7.38 13.06 5.96
C PHE A 92 -6.55 11.77 6.13
N GLY A 93 -5.27 11.77 5.76
CA GLY A 93 -4.47 10.54 5.61
C GLY A 93 -4.90 9.74 4.38
N GLY A 94 -4.37 8.53 4.22
CA GLY A 94 -4.74 7.60 3.15
C GLY A 94 -3.82 7.62 1.93
N GLU A 95 -2.67 8.30 2.00
CA GLU A 95 -1.60 8.27 0.99
C GLU A 95 -1.08 6.85 0.76
N ASP A 96 -0.98 6.07 1.81
CA ASP A 96 -0.61 4.66 1.80
C ASP A 96 -1.69 3.79 1.13
N GLY A 97 -2.97 4.10 1.41
CA GLY A 97 -4.10 3.47 0.75
C GLY A 97 -4.13 3.76 -0.76
N ALA A 98 -3.93 5.02 -1.17
CA ALA A 98 -3.88 5.42 -2.58
C ALA A 98 -2.73 4.71 -3.32
N LEU A 99 -1.52 4.70 -2.74
CA LEU A 99 -0.38 3.95 -3.27
C LEU A 99 -0.66 2.46 -3.35
N GLY A 100 -1.24 1.87 -2.29
CA GLY A 100 -1.59 0.46 -2.24
C GLY A 100 -2.57 0.05 -3.34
N LEU A 101 -3.64 0.82 -3.56
CA LEU A 101 -4.61 0.59 -4.63
C LEU A 101 -3.96 0.71 -6.02
N ALA A 102 -3.07 1.70 -6.20
CA ALA A 102 -2.36 1.87 -7.47
C ALA A 102 -1.47 0.66 -7.78
N THR A 103 -0.75 0.13 -6.78
CA THR A 103 0.13 -1.03 -6.95
C THR A 103 -0.62 -2.31 -7.25
N VAL A 104 -1.75 -2.58 -6.58
CA VAL A 104 -2.62 -3.74 -6.86
C VAL A 104 -3.17 -3.68 -8.29
N GLY A 105 -3.56 -2.50 -8.77
CA GLY A 105 -4.05 -2.32 -10.14
C GLY A 105 -2.97 -2.40 -11.23
N SER A 106 -1.69 -2.34 -10.87
CA SER A 106 -0.58 -2.23 -11.82
C SER A 106 0.44 -3.38 -11.76
N SER A 107 0.45 -4.17 -10.68
CA SER A 107 1.45 -5.23 -10.44
C SER A 107 0.87 -6.36 -9.59
N VAL A 108 1.65 -7.41 -9.41
CA VAL A 108 1.33 -8.45 -8.43
C VAL A 108 1.87 -8.01 -7.07
N VAL A 109 0.97 -7.94 -6.08
CA VAL A 109 1.31 -7.66 -4.68
C VAL A 109 1.29 -8.99 -3.90
N GLY A 110 2.41 -9.33 -3.28
CA GLY A 110 2.50 -10.48 -2.38
C GLY A 110 1.86 -10.16 -1.03
N THR A 111 1.20 -11.13 -0.42
CA THR A 111 0.66 -11.00 0.94
C THR A 111 1.13 -12.14 1.82
N LEU A 112 1.67 -11.81 2.99
CA LEU A 112 2.06 -12.75 4.04
C LEU A 112 1.03 -12.64 5.19
N PHE A 113 -0.24 -12.98 4.89
CA PHE A 113 -1.37 -12.79 5.80
C PHE A 113 -1.79 -14.05 6.56
N ASP A 114 -1.14 -15.19 6.31
CA ASP A 114 -1.37 -16.42 7.08
C ASP A 114 -1.01 -16.19 8.56
N GLU A 115 -1.78 -16.77 9.46
CA GLU A 115 -1.59 -16.61 10.91
C GLU A 115 -0.25 -17.16 11.41
N ARG A 116 0.38 -18.05 10.67
CA ARG A 116 1.70 -18.63 10.96
C ARG A 116 2.85 -17.70 10.56
N GLU A 117 2.57 -16.71 9.71
CA GLU A 117 3.59 -15.75 9.29
C GLU A 117 3.84 -14.70 10.38
N PRO A 118 5.11 -14.30 10.58
CA PRO A 118 5.45 -13.20 11.48
C PRO A 118 4.76 -11.91 11.04
N ALA A 119 4.26 -11.15 12.01
CA ALA A 119 3.44 -9.96 11.78
C ALA A 119 4.17 -8.66 12.09
N VAL A 120 3.54 -7.56 11.71
CA VAL A 120 3.69 -6.26 12.34
C VAL A 120 2.72 -6.21 13.52
N LEU A 121 3.20 -5.95 14.73
CA LEU A 121 2.39 -5.67 15.90
C LEU A 121 1.86 -4.25 15.77
N HIS A 122 0.57 -4.12 15.50
CA HIS A 122 -0.11 -2.84 15.34
C HIS A 122 -0.83 -2.50 16.63
N TYR A 123 -0.24 -1.56 17.40
CA TYR A 123 -0.75 -1.19 18.71
C TYR A 123 -1.94 -0.26 18.59
N TRP A 124 -3.07 -0.74 19.15
CA TRP A 124 -4.32 0.02 19.11
C TRP A 124 -4.28 1.23 20.01
N ARG A 125 -4.67 2.36 19.45
CA ARG A 125 -4.91 3.62 20.17
C ARG A 125 -6.20 4.25 19.63
N ASP A 126 -6.77 5.14 20.43
CA ASP A 126 -7.89 5.96 19.96
C ASP A 126 -7.41 6.88 18.82
N ASP A 127 -8.28 7.14 17.86
CA ASP A 127 -8.06 8.04 16.72
C ASP A 127 -6.99 7.60 15.69
N ILE A 128 -6.63 6.32 15.65
CA ILE A 128 -5.76 5.80 14.57
C ILE A 128 -6.53 5.60 13.26
N HIS A 129 -5.80 5.64 12.13
CA HIS A 129 -6.38 5.43 10.80
C HIS A 129 -7.17 4.12 10.69
N ALA A 130 -6.65 3.04 11.25
CA ALA A 130 -7.32 1.73 11.26
C ALA A 130 -8.67 1.77 11.99
N ALA A 131 -8.81 2.56 13.09
CA ALA A 131 -10.07 2.73 13.79
C ALA A 131 -11.12 3.43 12.90
N HIS A 132 -10.73 4.53 12.26
CA HIS A 132 -11.63 5.25 11.34
C HIS A 132 -12.10 4.37 10.18
N LEU A 133 -11.20 3.57 9.62
CA LEU A 133 -11.54 2.66 8.53
C LEU A 133 -12.48 1.54 8.99
N LEU A 134 -12.23 0.95 10.17
CA LEU A 134 -13.13 -0.05 10.75
C LEU A 134 -14.50 0.54 11.09
N ASP A 135 -14.54 1.75 11.66
CA ASP A 135 -15.80 2.45 11.96
C ASP A 135 -16.61 2.73 10.68
N ALA A 136 -15.93 3.12 9.60
CA ALA A 136 -16.59 3.31 8.31
C ALA A 136 -17.13 2.01 7.72
N ILE A 137 -16.34 0.93 7.73
CA ILE A 137 -16.73 -0.34 7.10
C ILE A 137 -17.77 -1.11 7.93
N LEU A 138 -17.61 -1.16 9.25
CA LEU A 138 -18.43 -2.00 10.13
C LEU A 138 -19.67 -1.28 10.65
N PHE A 139 -19.60 0.03 10.87
CA PHE A 139 -20.65 0.80 11.52
C PHE A 139 -21.19 1.94 10.66
N ASN A 140 -20.70 2.06 9.41
CA ASN A 140 -21.09 3.12 8.47
C ASN A 140 -20.91 4.54 9.05
N GLN A 141 -19.84 4.74 9.82
CA GLN A 141 -19.50 6.04 10.42
C GLN A 141 -18.48 6.77 9.53
N ASN A 142 -18.56 8.10 9.53
CA ASN A 142 -17.59 8.96 8.81
C ASN A 142 -17.02 10.01 9.77
N PRO A 143 -16.15 9.59 10.72
CA PRO A 143 -15.66 10.48 11.78
C PRO A 143 -14.80 11.64 11.26
N ARG A 144 -14.22 11.50 10.08
CA ARG A 144 -13.40 12.54 9.44
C ARG A 144 -14.15 13.41 8.46
N HIS A 145 -15.46 13.23 8.31
CA HIS A 145 -16.32 13.98 7.38
C HIS A 145 -15.80 14.01 5.94
N VAL A 146 -15.18 12.91 5.47
CA VAL A 146 -14.70 12.76 4.11
C VAL A 146 -15.87 12.86 3.14
N THR A 147 -15.74 13.75 2.14
CA THR A 147 -16.80 13.99 1.15
C THR A 147 -16.62 13.13 -0.11
N ALA A 148 -17.66 13.05 -0.93
CA ALA A 148 -17.57 12.40 -2.25
C ALA A 148 -16.51 13.05 -3.16
N HIS A 149 -16.31 14.37 -3.04
CA HIS A 149 -15.26 15.09 -3.76
C HIS A 149 -13.86 14.67 -3.31
N ASP A 150 -13.64 14.48 -2.00
CA ASP A 150 -12.35 14.03 -1.47
C ASP A 150 -12.02 12.61 -1.95
N ILE A 151 -13.02 11.72 -1.96
CA ILE A 151 -12.88 10.37 -2.51
C ILE A 151 -12.52 10.42 -4.00
N GLN A 152 -13.18 11.27 -4.77
CA GLN A 152 -12.87 11.44 -6.19
C GLN A 152 -11.43 11.92 -6.41
N ARG A 153 -10.96 12.88 -5.60
CA ARG A 153 -9.59 13.39 -5.66
C ARG A 153 -8.57 12.30 -5.31
N ALA A 154 -8.81 11.52 -4.25
CA ALA A 154 -7.96 10.38 -3.91
C ALA A 154 -7.87 9.35 -5.05
N ASN A 155 -9.01 9.07 -5.72
CA ASN A 155 -9.05 8.18 -6.88
C ASN A 155 -8.25 8.74 -8.07
N GLN A 156 -8.27 10.06 -8.30
CA GLN A 156 -7.44 10.69 -9.34
C GLN A 156 -5.95 10.52 -9.07
N VAL A 157 -5.51 10.66 -7.82
CA VAL A 157 -4.11 10.41 -7.44
C VAL A 157 -3.73 8.95 -7.70
N THR A 158 -4.57 8.00 -7.28
CA THR A 158 -4.40 6.58 -7.55
C THR A 158 -4.25 6.29 -9.05
N GLN A 159 -5.15 6.85 -9.87
CA GLN A 159 -5.12 6.71 -11.33
C GLN A 159 -3.86 7.31 -11.95
N HIS A 160 -3.38 8.45 -11.43
CA HIS A 160 -2.15 9.07 -11.91
C HIS A 160 -0.94 8.13 -11.72
N ILE A 161 -0.80 7.52 -10.53
CA ILE A 161 0.27 6.53 -10.28
C ILE A 161 0.14 5.33 -11.23
N GLN A 162 -1.07 4.82 -11.45
CA GLN A 162 -1.31 3.71 -12.39
C GLN A 162 -0.93 4.08 -13.83
N GLN A 163 -1.22 5.29 -14.28
CA GLN A 163 -0.84 5.80 -15.59
C GLN A 163 0.69 5.89 -15.74
N GLN A 164 1.40 6.39 -14.73
CA GLN A 164 2.86 6.43 -14.71
C GLN A 164 3.45 5.02 -14.85
N LEU A 165 2.96 4.07 -14.06
CA LEU A 165 3.41 2.67 -14.13
C LEU A 165 3.08 2.03 -15.47
N GLY A 166 1.91 2.32 -16.04
CA GLY A 166 1.51 1.87 -17.38
C GLY A 166 2.43 2.40 -18.47
N SER A 167 2.76 3.69 -18.45
CA SER A 167 3.71 4.31 -19.37
C SER A 167 5.10 3.71 -19.27
N LEU A 168 5.59 3.49 -18.04
CA LEU A 168 6.88 2.84 -17.82
C LEU A 168 6.91 1.41 -18.37
N LYS A 169 5.86 0.62 -18.15
CA LYS A 169 5.73 -0.72 -18.74
C LYS A 169 5.80 -0.68 -20.27
N THR A 170 5.10 0.26 -20.89
CA THR A 170 5.11 0.43 -22.35
C THR A 170 6.51 0.75 -22.87
N ILE A 171 7.23 1.65 -22.21
CA ILE A 171 8.60 2.02 -22.59
C ILE A 171 9.55 0.81 -22.45
N LEU A 172 9.47 0.08 -21.34
CA LEU A 172 10.35 -1.06 -21.05
C LEU A 172 10.01 -2.31 -21.87
N ALA A 173 8.79 -2.40 -22.41
CA ALA A 173 8.37 -3.49 -23.30
C ALA A 173 8.82 -3.31 -24.76
N ALA A 174 9.58 -2.24 -25.07
CA ALA A 174 10.13 -2.05 -26.41
C ALA A 174 10.98 -3.27 -26.81
N PRO A 175 10.80 -3.81 -28.02
CA PRO A 175 11.39 -5.10 -28.41
C PRO A 175 12.92 -5.07 -28.54
N GLN A 176 13.49 -3.89 -28.68
CA GLN A 176 14.93 -3.69 -28.82
C GLN A 176 15.40 -2.47 -28.04
N ALA A 177 16.55 -2.60 -27.40
CA ALA A 177 17.27 -1.46 -26.85
C ALA A 177 18.19 -0.87 -27.91
N GLY A 178 18.42 0.44 -27.87
CA GLY A 178 19.33 1.13 -28.78
C GLY A 178 18.80 2.47 -29.24
N MET A 179 19.36 2.99 -30.32
CA MET A 179 18.98 4.28 -30.91
C MET A 179 18.18 4.06 -32.19
N MET A 180 17.06 4.78 -32.32
CA MET A 180 16.24 4.81 -33.53
C MET A 180 16.18 6.25 -34.04
N PRO A 181 16.67 6.55 -35.28
CA PRO A 181 16.52 7.87 -35.87
C PRO A 181 15.06 8.16 -36.17
N LEU A 182 14.56 9.32 -35.75
CA LEU A 182 13.19 9.77 -35.99
C LEU A 182 13.17 10.91 -37.00
N LEU A 183 12.27 10.81 -37.99
CA LEU A 183 11.91 11.90 -38.89
C LEU A 183 10.50 12.39 -38.51
N VAL A 184 10.41 13.63 -38.02
CA VAL A 184 9.12 14.25 -37.68
C VAL A 184 8.81 15.29 -38.77
N ASN A 185 7.87 14.93 -39.65
CA ASN A 185 7.34 15.89 -40.63
C ASN A 185 6.44 16.87 -39.85
N ARG A 186 6.86 18.13 -39.76
CA ARG A 186 5.98 19.21 -39.31
C ARG A 186 5.09 19.59 -40.50
N GLN A 187 3.81 19.23 -40.43
CA GLN A 187 2.78 19.83 -41.30
C GLN A 187 2.44 21.23 -40.81
#